data_508e7b489bcf4533eb041e0c695899bc
#
_entry.id   508e7b489bcf4533eb041e0c695899bc
#
_cell.length_a   1.000
_cell.length_b   1.000
_cell.length_c   1.000
_cell.angle_alpha   90.00
_cell.angle_beta   90.00
_cell.angle_gamma   90.00
#
_symmetry.space_group_name_H-M   'P 1'
#
loop_
_entity.id
_entity.type
_entity.pdbx_description
1 polymer ?
#
loop_
_entity_poly.entity_id
_entity_poly.type
_entity_poly.pdbx_seq_one_letter_code
_entity_poly.pdbx_strand_id
1 'polypeptide(L)'
;WAEVSHQVMSQRPGSNLSVLLVRGSDAHAPQGAAGHGRDWLAQQLKAAGAQVVFVVAYQRLAPPWSESDRNQAMQAASDGAVWLFSSSQALQQLQRLMPEQNWSQARALATHPRIAAAVSAQGWGQVATCKGDLVSVREALAKQADWR
;
A
#
# COMPACT_ATOMS: atom_id res chain seq x y z
N TRP A 1 10.65 17.47 -11.38
CA TRP A 1 9.28 17.64 -11.89
C TRP A 1 9.15 18.89 -12.74
N ALA A 2 9.65 20.04 -12.31
CA ALA A 2 9.60 21.30 -13.06
C ALA A 2 10.21 21.16 -14.48
N GLU A 3 11.33 20.49 -14.60
CA GLU A 3 12.00 20.20 -15.86
C GLU A 3 11.15 19.32 -16.80
N VAL A 4 10.58 18.23 -16.26
CA VAL A 4 9.75 17.30 -17.04
C VAL A 4 8.44 17.96 -17.47
N SER A 5 7.79 18.73 -16.59
CA SER A 5 6.56 19.44 -16.92
C SER A 5 6.78 20.50 -18.01
N HIS A 6 7.88 21.24 -17.93
CA HIS A 6 8.24 22.24 -18.95
C HIS A 6 8.53 21.59 -20.32
N GLN A 7 9.22 20.45 -20.33
CA GLN A 7 9.56 19.71 -21.55
C GLN A 7 8.32 19.11 -22.22
N VAL A 8 7.37 18.57 -21.46
CA VAL A 8 6.12 18.00 -22.00
C VAL A 8 5.21 19.10 -22.56
N MET A 9 5.13 20.27 -21.92
CA MET A 9 4.25 21.36 -22.32
C MET A 9 4.84 22.23 -23.44
N SER A 10 6.17 22.37 -23.51
CA SER A 10 6.85 23.17 -24.54
C SER A 10 6.87 22.50 -25.94
N GLN A 11 6.69 21.18 -26.01
CA GLN A 11 6.67 20.45 -27.28
C GLN A 11 5.38 20.66 -28.10
N ARG A 12 4.32 21.25 -27.52
CA ARG A 12 3.04 21.54 -28.22
C ARG A 12 2.43 22.86 -27.75
N PRO A 13 3.00 24.01 -28.07
CA PRO A 13 2.38 25.29 -27.75
C PRO A 13 1.04 25.41 -28.49
N GLY A 14 -0.03 25.66 -27.72
CA GLY A 14 -1.39 25.83 -28.24
C GLY A 14 -2.26 24.57 -28.36
N SER A 15 -1.79 23.39 -27.95
CA SER A 15 -2.64 22.18 -27.89
C SER A 15 -3.27 22.02 -26.51
N ASN A 16 -4.59 21.77 -26.47
CA ASN A 16 -5.29 21.29 -25.27
C ASN A 16 -4.79 19.87 -24.93
N LEU A 17 -3.70 19.79 -24.14
CA LEU A 17 -3.19 18.50 -23.69
C LEU A 17 -4.22 17.84 -22.78
N SER A 18 -4.75 16.68 -23.16
CA SER A 18 -5.61 15.86 -22.33
C SER A 18 -4.81 14.71 -21.76
N VAL A 19 -4.85 14.56 -20.43
CA VAL A 19 -4.14 13.50 -19.68
C VAL A 19 -5.17 12.60 -19.00
N LEU A 20 -5.14 11.31 -19.33
CA LEU A 20 -5.96 10.30 -18.71
C LEU A 20 -5.17 9.66 -17.54
N LEU A 21 -5.62 9.87 -16.31
CA LEU A 21 -5.05 9.25 -15.11
C LEU A 21 -5.84 8.00 -14.74
N VAL A 22 -5.21 6.85 -14.93
CA VAL A 22 -5.80 5.55 -14.57
C VAL A 22 -5.54 5.26 -13.08
N ARG A 23 -6.58 4.93 -12.32
CA ARG A 23 -6.53 4.74 -10.86
C ARG A 23 -7.26 3.49 -10.42
N GLY A 24 -6.97 3.06 -9.16
CA GLY A 24 -7.82 2.14 -8.42
C GLY A 24 -8.83 2.90 -7.56
N SER A 25 -9.96 2.27 -7.24
CA SER A 25 -10.92 2.73 -6.22
C SER A 25 -10.99 1.75 -5.08
N ASP A 26 -11.45 2.21 -3.91
CA ASP A 26 -11.81 1.32 -2.82
C ASP A 26 -13.25 0.81 -2.99
N ALA A 27 -13.57 -0.33 -2.37
CA ALA A 27 -14.83 -1.06 -2.54
C ALA A 27 -16.11 -0.24 -2.32
N HIS A 28 -16.02 0.83 -1.53
CA HIS A 28 -17.16 1.66 -1.12
C HIS A 28 -17.09 3.08 -1.69
N ALA A 29 -16.24 3.31 -2.71
CA ALA A 29 -16.22 4.60 -3.37
C ALA A 29 -17.53 4.83 -4.10
N PRO A 30 -18.17 6.02 -3.98
CA PRO A 30 -19.37 6.35 -4.73
C PRO A 30 -19.16 6.16 -6.23
N GLN A 31 -20.22 5.74 -6.94
CA GLN A 31 -20.20 5.64 -8.41
C GLN A 31 -19.82 7.01 -9.00
N GLY A 32 -18.78 7.05 -9.83
CA GLY A 32 -18.25 8.32 -10.38
C GLY A 32 -17.15 8.98 -9.54
N ALA A 33 -16.78 8.43 -8.38
CA ALA A 33 -15.63 8.93 -7.64
C ALA A 33 -14.35 8.80 -8.49
N ALA A 34 -13.50 9.84 -8.45
CA ALA A 34 -12.26 9.91 -9.23
C ALA A 34 -11.19 8.86 -8.81
N GLY A 35 -11.53 7.89 -7.96
CA GLY A 35 -10.61 6.90 -7.39
C GLY A 35 -9.67 7.49 -6.35
N HIS A 36 -8.93 6.62 -5.63
CA HIS A 36 -7.92 7.04 -4.66
C HIS A 36 -6.53 7.04 -5.29
N GLY A 37 -5.80 8.12 -5.15
CA GLY A 37 -4.44 8.27 -5.61
C GLY A 37 -3.83 9.57 -5.14
N ARG A 38 -2.57 9.78 -5.46
CA ARG A 38 -1.89 11.04 -5.16
C ARG A 38 -2.42 12.13 -6.09
N ASP A 39 -3.25 13.02 -5.57
CA ASP A 39 -3.83 14.13 -6.34
C ASP A 39 -2.81 15.19 -6.76
N TRP A 40 -1.65 15.17 -6.11
CA TRP A 40 -0.55 16.09 -6.41
C TRP A 40 -0.20 16.12 -7.92
N LEU A 41 -0.05 14.95 -8.56
CA LEU A 41 0.25 14.89 -10.00
C LEU A 41 -0.86 15.52 -10.85
N ALA A 42 -2.11 15.23 -10.52
CA ALA A 42 -3.25 15.80 -11.23
C ALA A 42 -3.31 17.34 -11.05
N GLN A 43 -3.01 17.83 -9.84
CA GLN A 43 -2.96 19.26 -9.56
C GLN A 43 -1.84 19.94 -10.35
N GLN A 44 -0.64 19.33 -10.40
CA GLN A 44 0.48 19.88 -11.17
C GLN A 44 0.18 19.93 -12.69
N LEU A 45 -0.43 18.85 -13.23
CA LEU A 45 -0.83 18.82 -14.63
C LEU A 45 -1.89 19.87 -14.96
N LYS A 46 -2.91 20.03 -14.10
CA LYS A 46 -3.93 21.08 -14.26
C LYS A 46 -3.33 22.48 -14.17
N ALA A 47 -2.44 22.71 -13.19
CA ALA A 47 -1.73 23.99 -13.05
C ALA A 47 -0.87 24.33 -14.27
N ALA A 48 -0.35 23.30 -14.97
CA ALA A 48 0.37 23.45 -16.22
C ALA A 48 -0.56 23.57 -17.46
N GLY A 49 -1.89 23.66 -17.27
CA GLY A 49 -2.86 23.90 -18.35
C GLY A 49 -3.39 22.63 -19.03
N ALA A 50 -3.08 21.43 -18.50
CA ALA A 50 -3.62 20.20 -19.06
C ALA A 50 -5.06 19.92 -18.58
N GLN A 51 -5.87 19.35 -19.46
CA GLN A 51 -7.13 18.73 -19.07
C GLN A 51 -6.84 17.36 -18.46
N VAL A 52 -7.27 17.12 -17.20
CA VAL A 52 -7.04 15.84 -16.52
C VAL A 52 -8.35 15.11 -16.32
N VAL A 53 -8.42 13.92 -16.88
CA VAL A 53 -9.55 12.98 -16.75
C VAL A 53 -9.09 11.78 -15.93
N PHE A 54 -9.97 11.29 -15.06
CA PHE A 54 -9.69 10.09 -14.25
C PHE A 54 -10.50 8.90 -14.77
N VAL A 55 -9.84 7.74 -14.80
CA VAL A 55 -10.50 6.46 -15.09
C VAL A 55 -10.17 5.47 -13.98
N VAL A 56 -11.19 4.87 -13.42
CA VAL A 56 -11.05 3.77 -12.45
C VAL A 56 -10.95 2.46 -13.23
N ALA A 57 -9.78 1.81 -13.15
CA ALA A 57 -9.50 0.58 -13.87
C ALA A 57 -9.62 -0.68 -13.00
N TYR A 58 -9.56 -0.54 -11.67
CA TYR A 58 -9.68 -1.66 -10.73
C TYR A 58 -10.23 -1.20 -9.39
N GLN A 59 -10.81 -2.15 -8.65
CA GLN A 59 -11.24 -1.95 -7.27
C GLN A 59 -10.36 -2.75 -6.31
N ARG A 60 -10.07 -2.15 -5.16
CA ARG A 60 -9.36 -2.81 -4.06
C ARG A 60 -10.40 -3.37 -3.11
N LEU A 61 -10.48 -4.69 -3.07
CA LEU A 61 -11.42 -5.42 -2.21
C LEU A 61 -10.64 -6.21 -1.17
N ALA A 62 -11.29 -6.49 -0.03
CA ALA A 62 -10.81 -7.54 0.85
C ALA A 62 -10.90 -8.87 0.10
N PRO A 63 -9.85 -9.73 0.15
CA PRO A 63 -9.93 -11.05 -0.46
C PRO A 63 -11.01 -11.90 0.24
N PRO A 64 -11.71 -12.77 -0.48
CA PRO A 64 -12.61 -13.75 0.13
C PRO A 64 -11.75 -14.86 0.77
N TRP A 65 -11.47 -14.73 2.06
CA TRP A 65 -10.74 -15.77 2.79
C TRP A 65 -11.59 -17.00 3.01
N SER A 66 -11.02 -18.16 2.69
CA SER A 66 -11.54 -19.44 3.10
C SER A 66 -11.31 -19.67 4.60
N GLU A 67 -11.93 -20.69 5.15
CA GLU A 67 -11.65 -21.14 6.52
C GLU A 67 -10.18 -21.57 6.68
N SER A 68 -9.60 -22.20 5.68
CA SER A 68 -8.19 -22.58 5.65
C SER A 68 -7.26 -21.37 5.72
N ASP A 69 -7.54 -20.30 4.96
CA ASP A 69 -6.75 -19.07 5.01
C ASP A 69 -6.79 -18.42 6.41
N ARG A 70 -7.98 -18.41 7.02
CA ARG A 70 -8.18 -17.89 8.37
C ARG A 70 -7.41 -18.71 9.41
N ASN A 71 -7.48 -20.03 9.33
CA ASN A 71 -6.77 -20.92 10.25
C ASN A 71 -5.25 -20.78 10.11
N GLN A 72 -4.74 -20.68 8.89
CA GLN A 72 -3.32 -20.42 8.63
C GLN A 72 -2.87 -19.08 9.23
N ALA A 73 -3.67 -18.03 9.06
CA ALA A 73 -3.36 -16.71 9.63
C ALA A 73 -3.40 -16.71 11.17
N MET A 74 -4.37 -17.40 11.78
CA MET A 74 -4.42 -17.58 13.24
C MET A 74 -3.18 -18.32 13.76
N GLN A 75 -2.77 -19.40 13.11
CA GLN A 75 -1.56 -20.14 13.47
C GLN A 75 -0.32 -19.25 13.34
N ALA A 76 -0.16 -18.57 12.21
CA ALA A 76 0.99 -17.67 11.95
C ALA A 76 1.07 -16.47 12.93
N ALA A 77 0.00 -16.13 13.63
CA ALA A 77 0.01 -15.09 14.64
C ALA A 77 0.76 -15.49 15.93
N SER A 78 1.03 -16.80 16.14
CA SER A 78 1.62 -17.32 17.40
C SER A 78 2.72 -18.37 17.21
N ASP A 79 2.91 -18.94 16.00
CA ASP A 79 3.89 -20.01 15.74
C ASP A 79 5.31 -19.51 15.45
N GLY A 80 5.54 -18.20 15.52
CA GLY A 80 6.83 -17.58 15.23
C GLY A 80 7.04 -17.22 13.75
N ALA A 81 6.02 -17.38 12.90
CA ALA A 81 6.07 -16.89 11.53
C ALA A 81 6.31 -15.37 11.48
N VAL A 82 7.02 -14.93 10.43
CA VAL A 82 7.27 -13.50 10.19
C VAL A 82 6.33 -12.99 9.10
N TRP A 83 5.51 -12.02 9.45
CA TRP A 83 4.60 -11.36 8.52
C TRP A 83 5.33 -10.25 7.76
N LEU A 84 5.33 -10.30 6.43
CA LEU A 84 5.93 -9.26 5.60
C LEU A 84 4.87 -8.30 5.06
N PHE A 85 4.95 -7.03 5.46
CA PHE A 85 4.06 -5.97 5.01
C PHE A 85 4.75 -5.02 4.04
N SER A 86 4.30 -5.00 2.78
CA SER A 86 4.71 -4.02 1.76
C SER A 86 3.64 -2.94 1.51
N SER A 87 2.49 -3.01 2.17
CA SER A 87 1.36 -2.10 1.99
C SER A 87 0.62 -1.87 3.30
N SER A 88 0.37 -0.60 3.64
CA SER A 88 -0.50 -0.24 4.77
C SER A 88 -1.95 -0.71 4.55
N GLN A 89 -2.38 -0.84 3.30
CA GLN A 89 -3.71 -1.32 2.96
C GLN A 89 -3.86 -2.82 3.25
N ALA A 90 -2.80 -3.63 2.99
CA ALA A 90 -2.79 -5.05 3.35
C ALA A 90 -3.00 -5.24 4.86
N LEU A 91 -2.32 -4.43 5.67
CA LEU A 91 -2.50 -4.42 7.13
C LEU A 91 -3.95 -4.08 7.53
N GLN A 92 -4.55 -3.05 6.91
CA GLN A 92 -5.94 -2.68 7.18
C GLN A 92 -6.93 -3.78 6.80
N GLN A 93 -6.70 -4.48 5.68
CA GLN A 93 -7.55 -5.61 5.28
C GLN A 93 -7.41 -6.78 6.24
N LEU A 94 -6.19 -7.09 6.69
CA LEU A 94 -5.95 -8.14 7.69
C LEU A 94 -6.73 -7.85 8.99
N GLN A 95 -6.72 -6.61 9.47
CA GLN A 95 -7.51 -6.22 10.65
C GLN A 95 -9.01 -6.41 10.46
N ARG A 96 -9.54 -6.09 9.26
CA ARG A 96 -10.96 -6.29 8.95
C ARG A 96 -11.34 -7.76 8.90
N LEU A 97 -10.43 -8.61 8.43
CA LEU A 97 -10.63 -10.06 8.31
C LEU A 97 -10.49 -10.77 9.67
N MET A 98 -9.69 -10.20 10.59
CA MET A 98 -9.39 -10.75 11.90
C MET A 98 -9.45 -9.67 13.00
N PRO A 99 -10.63 -9.08 13.26
CA PRO A 99 -10.75 -7.90 14.12
C PRO A 99 -10.40 -8.19 15.59
N GLU A 100 -10.59 -9.42 16.03
CA GLU A 100 -10.37 -9.83 17.45
C GLU A 100 -9.04 -10.56 17.65
N GLN A 101 -8.21 -10.67 16.61
CA GLN A 101 -6.94 -11.37 16.72
C GLN A 101 -5.96 -10.59 17.60
N ASN A 102 -5.39 -11.28 18.60
CA ASN A 102 -4.29 -10.75 19.37
C ASN A 102 -2.96 -10.91 18.63
N TRP A 103 -2.31 -9.81 18.31
CA TRP A 103 -1.05 -9.76 17.60
C TRP A 103 0.18 -9.61 18.48
N SER A 104 0.02 -9.61 19.81
CA SER A 104 1.12 -9.36 20.77
C SER A 104 2.25 -10.39 20.73
N GLN A 105 2.02 -11.57 20.15
CA GLN A 105 3.04 -12.61 19.93
C GLN A 105 3.55 -12.62 18.47
N ALA A 106 2.89 -11.90 17.58
CA ALA A 106 3.21 -11.93 16.17
C ALA A 106 4.44 -11.07 15.84
N ARG A 107 5.16 -11.47 14.80
CA ARG A 107 6.37 -10.83 14.31
C ARG A 107 6.12 -10.24 12.94
N ALA A 108 6.52 -8.98 12.74
CA ALA A 108 6.31 -8.29 11.48
C ALA A 108 7.58 -7.64 10.93
N LEU A 109 7.77 -7.79 9.63
CA LEU A 109 8.76 -7.07 8.84
C LEU A 109 8.04 -6.14 7.87
N ALA A 110 8.32 -4.84 7.93
CA ALA A 110 7.68 -3.84 7.10
C ALA A 110 8.69 -3.21 6.13
N THR A 111 8.28 -3.05 4.86
CA THR A 111 9.18 -2.51 3.81
C THR A 111 9.31 -0.97 3.84
N HIS A 112 8.67 -0.30 4.79
CA HIS A 112 8.73 1.15 4.94
C HIS A 112 8.44 1.56 6.40
N PRO A 113 9.13 2.58 6.98
CA PRO A 113 8.92 3.03 8.36
C PRO A 113 7.47 3.39 8.69
N ARG A 114 6.73 3.99 7.75
CA ARG A 114 5.29 4.30 7.91
C ARG A 114 4.44 3.04 8.10
N ILE A 115 4.77 1.95 7.42
CA ILE A 115 4.07 0.68 7.57
C ILE A 115 4.41 0.08 8.92
N ALA A 116 5.69 0.09 9.32
CA ALA A 116 6.11 -0.39 10.64
C ALA A 116 5.40 0.35 11.79
N ALA A 117 5.32 1.68 11.70
CA ALA A 117 4.59 2.47 12.69
C ALA A 117 3.11 2.08 12.78
N ALA A 118 2.46 1.82 11.63
CA ALA A 118 1.06 1.37 11.60
C ALA A 118 0.90 -0.03 12.21
N VAL A 119 1.84 -0.95 11.96
CA VAL A 119 1.86 -2.30 12.54
C VAL A 119 2.04 -2.21 14.05
N SER A 120 3.02 -1.44 14.53
CA SER A 120 3.27 -1.25 15.97
C SER A 120 2.07 -0.65 16.69
N ALA A 121 1.40 0.32 16.08
CA ALA A 121 0.20 0.94 16.64
C ALA A 121 -0.98 -0.04 16.85
N GLN A 122 -0.92 -1.21 16.19
CA GLN A 122 -1.92 -2.28 16.30
C GLN A 122 -1.57 -3.36 17.33
N GLY A 123 -0.56 -3.13 18.16
CA GLY A 123 -0.18 -4.04 19.24
C GLY A 123 0.57 -5.29 18.82
N TRP A 124 1.27 -5.24 17.65
CA TRP A 124 2.15 -6.33 17.23
C TRP A 124 3.36 -6.45 18.17
N GLY A 125 3.75 -7.70 18.49
CA GLY A 125 4.77 -7.96 19.50
C GLY A 125 6.16 -7.50 19.06
N GLN A 126 6.56 -7.82 17.86
CA GLN A 126 7.87 -7.46 17.32
C GLN A 126 7.73 -6.90 15.91
N VAL A 127 8.30 -5.72 15.67
CA VAL A 127 8.21 -5.03 14.38
C VAL A 127 9.57 -4.52 13.97
N ALA A 128 10.02 -4.91 12.77
CA ALA A 128 11.25 -4.39 12.17
C ALA A 128 10.98 -3.81 10.77
N THR A 129 11.96 -3.05 10.26
CA THR A 129 11.91 -2.48 8.91
C THR A 129 13.03 -2.99 8.04
N CYS A 130 12.76 -3.11 6.74
CA CYS A 130 13.75 -3.34 5.70
C CYS A 130 13.39 -2.55 4.45
N LYS A 131 14.23 -2.60 3.42
CA LYS A 131 13.82 -2.17 2.07
C LYS A 131 13.01 -3.28 1.41
N GLY A 132 12.21 -2.92 0.40
CA GLY A 132 11.32 -3.85 -0.32
C GLY A 132 12.02 -4.71 -1.38
N ASP A 133 13.33 -4.85 -1.34
CA ASP A 133 14.11 -5.71 -2.24
C ASP A 133 14.47 -7.04 -1.55
N LEU A 134 14.70 -8.08 -2.36
CA LEU A 134 14.96 -9.44 -1.88
C LEU A 134 16.18 -9.53 -0.94
N VAL A 135 17.24 -8.79 -1.24
CA VAL A 135 18.48 -8.83 -0.44
C VAL A 135 18.22 -8.28 0.95
N SER A 136 17.60 -7.09 1.03
CA SER A 136 17.25 -6.44 2.30
C SER A 136 16.29 -7.26 3.14
N VAL A 137 15.28 -7.89 2.52
CA VAL A 137 14.33 -8.78 3.21
C VAL A 137 15.07 -9.99 3.79
N ARG A 138 15.91 -10.65 2.98
CA ARG A 138 16.72 -11.82 3.44
C ARG A 138 17.65 -11.48 4.60
N GLU A 139 18.34 -10.35 4.51
CA GLU A 139 19.24 -9.88 5.57
C GLU A 139 18.46 -9.54 6.86
N ALA A 140 17.30 -8.90 6.72
CA ALA A 140 16.44 -8.61 7.85
C ALA A 140 15.95 -9.89 8.52
N LEU A 141 15.49 -10.88 7.76
CA LEU A 141 15.06 -12.17 8.31
C LEU A 141 16.23 -12.91 9.00
N ALA A 142 17.44 -12.88 8.45
CA ALA A 142 18.61 -13.50 9.06
C ALA A 142 18.99 -12.84 10.39
N LYS A 143 18.92 -11.51 10.48
CA LYS A 143 19.17 -10.75 11.74
C LYS A 143 18.08 -10.97 12.79
N GLN A 144 16.89 -11.36 12.37
CA GLN A 144 15.74 -11.60 13.24
C GLN A 144 15.60 -13.08 13.65
N ALA A 145 16.56 -13.95 13.27
CA ALA A 145 16.59 -15.35 13.70
C ALA A 145 16.59 -15.50 15.24
N ASP A 146 17.00 -14.47 15.97
CA ASP A 146 17.00 -14.39 17.44
C ASP A 146 15.74 -13.75 18.04
N TRP A 147 14.69 -13.55 17.27
CA TRP A 147 13.39 -13.15 17.82
C TRP A 147 12.82 -14.28 18.69
N ARG A 148 13.22 -14.29 19.93
CA ARG A 148 12.75 -15.21 21.00
C ARG A 148 11.75 -14.51 21.89
#